data_a1b474cb67a820d954319d4cc26c8244
#
_entry.id   a1b474cb67a820d954319d4cc26c8244
#
_cell.length_a   1.000
_cell.length_b   1.000
_cell.length_c   1.000
_cell.angle_alpha   90.00
_cell.angle_beta   90.00
_cell.angle_gamma   90.00
#
_symmetry.space_group_name_H-M   'P 1'
#
loop_
_entity.id
_entity.type
_entity.pdbx_description
1 polymer ?
#
loop_
_entity_poly.entity_id
_entity_poly.type
_entity_poly.pdbx_seq_one_letter_code
_entity_poly.pdbx_strand_id
1 'polypeptide(L)'
;MNWFDSQLGKSLVSFEQKTIEKYLDQKFGYYALQLGEHKSNLIKNTKIKHQIVVSGKDKNVDLDAEWLPFGFDSIDLTLCLHLFEKAGDPKKLMDELFRVTVSGGYIILCGFNPISFAGLRKTVKFDNFFPWNSDFLSISKI
;
A
#
# COMPACT_ATOMS: atom_id res chain seq x y z
N MET A 1 -12.18 -12.21 9.50
CA MET A 1 -11.72 -12.64 8.17
C MET A 1 -11.24 -11.41 7.41
N ASN A 2 -10.05 -11.44 6.84
CA ASN A 2 -9.58 -10.30 6.08
C ASN A 2 -10.20 -10.38 4.68
N TRP A 3 -10.69 -9.25 4.15
CA TRP A 3 -11.21 -9.18 2.79
C TRP A 3 -10.21 -9.70 1.74
N PHE A 4 -8.92 -9.41 1.94
CA PHE A 4 -7.84 -9.90 1.06
C PHE A 4 -7.69 -11.44 1.06
N ASP A 5 -8.23 -12.14 2.05
CA ASP A 5 -8.25 -13.62 2.09
C ASP A 5 -9.40 -14.21 1.26
N SER A 6 -10.37 -13.38 0.84
CA SER A 6 -11.46 -13.79 -0.06
C SER A 6 -10.92 -14.11 -1.47
N GLN A 7 -11.71 -14.82 -2.26
CA GLN A 7 -11.35 -15.14 -3.64
C GLN A 7 -11.11 -13.88 -4.48
N LEU A 8 -11.96 -12.86 -4.31
CA LEU A 8 -11.81 -11.57 -4.98
C LEU A 8 -10.56 -10.83 -4.53
N GLY A 9 -10.31 -10.79 -3.21
CA GLY A 9 -9.12 -10.18 -2.64
C GLY A 9 -7.82 -10.84 -3.13
N LYS A 10 -7.78 -12.16 -3.18
CA LYS A 10 -6.63 -12.91 -3.74
C LYS A 10 -6.40 -12.62 -5.22
N SER A 11 -7.47 -12.50 -5.99
CA SER A 11 -7.38 -12.14 -7.41
C SER A 11 -6.83 -10.72 -7.58
N LEU A 12 -7.27 -9.77 -6.76
CA LEU A 12 -6.75 -8.40 -6.74
C LEU A 12 -5.25 -8.39 -6.42
N VAL A 13 -4.84 -9.02 -5.31
CA VAL A 13 -3.43 -9.10 -4.92
C VAL A 13 -2.56 -9.71 -6.02
N SER A 14 -3.05 -10.75 -6.70
CA SER A 14 -2.34 -11.36 -7.82
C SER A 14 -2.17 -10.41 -9.00
N PHE A 15 -3.20 -9.61 -9.30
CA PHE A 15 -3.15 -8.60 -10.36
C PHE A 15 -2.19 -7.46 -9.99
N GLU A 16 -2.27 -6.97 -8.77
CA GLU A 16 -1.38 -5.94 -8.24
C GLU A 16 0.07 -6.41 -8.27
N GLN A 17 0.35 -7.64 -7.83
CA GLN A 17 1.69 -8.21 -7.86
C GLN A 17 2.26 -8.18 -9.27
N LYS A 18 1.53 -8.66 -10.27
CA LYS A 18 1.98 -8.66 -11.67
C LYS A 18 2.24 -7.25 -12.21
N THR A 19 1.42 -6.29 -11.79
CA THR A 19 1.55 -4.90 -12.20
C THR A 19 2.77 -4.25 -11.55
N ILE A 20 2.92 -4.42 -10.24
CA ILE A 20 4.02 -3.88 -9.45
C ILE A 20 5.36 -4.46 -9.93
N GLU A 21 5.45 -5.76 -10.17
CA GLU A 21 6.68 -6.42 -10.65
C GLU A 21 7.26 -5.74 -11.90
N LYS A 22 6.42 -5.28 -12.82
CA LYS A 22 6.86 -4.56 -14.03
C LYS A 22 7.57 -3.25 -13.69
N TYR A 23 7.14 -2.56 -12.62
CA TYR A 23 7.77 -1.31 -12.19
C TYR A 23 9.00 -1.56 -11.32
N LEU A 24 9.04 -2.69 -10.60
CA LEU A 24 10.14 -3.01 -9.70
C LEU A 24 11.39 -3.49 -10.42
N ASP A 25 11.27 -4.11 -11.58
CA ASP A 25 12.38 -4.77 -12.29
C ASP A 25 13.55 -3.84 -12.62
N GLN A 26 13.26 -2.54 -12.79
CA GLN A 26 14.26 -1.52 -13.11
C GLN A 26 14.66 -0.66 -11.90
N LYS A 27 14.24 -1.02 -10.68
CA LYS A 27 14.53 -0.23 -9.48
C LYS A 27 15.71 -0.82 -8.73
N PHE A 28 16.60 0.06 -8.31
CA PHE A 28 17.81 -0.27 -7.56
C PHE A 28 17.85 0.54 -6.28
N GLY A 29 18.58 0.05 -5.30
CA GLY A 29 18.76 0.70 -4.02
C GLY A 29 19.19 -0.29 -2.94
N TYR A 30 19.25 0.17 -1.71
CA TYR A 30 19.61 -0.63 -0.55
C TYR A 30 18.41 -1.12 0.23
N TYR A 31 17.39 -0.28 0.41
CA TYR A 31 16.22 -0.55 1.25
C TYR A 31 14.91 -0.37 0.48
N ALA A 32 14.09 -1.41 0.51
CA ALA A 32 12.70 -1.36 0.05
C ALA A 32 11.75 -1.59 1.22
N LEU A 33 10.75 -0.74 1.35
CA LEU A 33 9.73 -0.79 2.38
C LEU A 33 8.37 -1.08 1.74
N GLN A 34 7.69 -2.12 2.20
CA GLN A 34 6.29 -2.36 1.89
C GLN A 34 5.45 -2.09 3.12
N LEU A 35 4.45 -1.25 2.97
CA LEU A 35 3.44 -0.94 3.97
C LEU A 35 2.06 -1.38 3.47
N GLY A 36 1.27 -2.07 4.25
CA GLY A 36 -0.07 -2.46 3.81
C GLY A 36 -0.83 -3.39 4.73
N GLU A 37 -2.07 -3.67 4.35
CA GLU A 37 -3.01 -4.46 5.13
C GLU A 37 -2.89 -5.98 4.90
N HIS A 38 -2.26 -6.41 3.84
CA HIS A 38 -2.11 -7.83 3.54
C HIS A 38 -0.66 -8.32 3.75
N LYS A 39 -0.56 -9.63 4.04
CA LYS A 39 0.72 -10.26 4.40
C LYS A 39 1.60 -10.65 3.21
N SER A 40 1.10 -10.55 1.98
CA SER A 40 1.87 -10.96 0.80
C SER A 40 3.03 -9.99 0.58
N ASN A 41 4.24 -10.53 0.45
CA ASN A 41 5.41 -9.74 0.08
C ASN A 41 5.42 -9.50 -1.44
N LEU A 42 5.02 -8.31 -1.87
CA LEU A 42 4.97 -7.92 -3.28
C LEU A 42 6.31 -7.37 -3.80
N ILE A 43 7.24 -7.05 -2.90
CA ILE A 43 8.58 -6.58 -3.24
C ILE A 43 9.64 -7.70 -3.28
N LYS A 44 9.24 -8.96 -3.10
CA LYS A 44 10.16 -10.11 -3.02
C LYS A 44 11.08 -10.27 -4.23
N ASN A 45 10.62 -9.86 -5.41
CA ASN A 45 11.36 -10.00 -6.67
C ASN A 45 12.13 -8.74 -7.06
N THR A 46 12.15 -7.70 -6.21
CA THR A 46 12.98 -6.51 -6.46
C THR A 46 14.47 -6.84 -6.34
N LYS A 47 15.29 -6.10 -7.09
CA LYS A 47 16.75 -6.16 -6.99
C LYS A 47 17.30 -5.45 -5.74
N ILE A 48 16.44 -4.79 -4.97
CA ILE A 48 16.83 -4.11 -3.74
C ILE A 48 17.09 -5.15 -2.64
N LYS A 49 18.25 -5.07 -2.03
CA LYS A 49 18.80 -6.12 -1.17
C LYS A 49 18.04 -6.28 0.14
N HIS A 50 17.75 -5.18 0.81
CA HIS A 50 17.09 -5.18 2.11
C HIS A 50 15.61 -4.85 1.95
N GLN A 51 14.75 -5.80 2.30
CA GLN A 51 13.31 -5.69 2.14
C GLN A 51 12.65 -5.70 3.51
N ILE A 52 11.86 -4.68 3.79
CA ILE A 52 11.09 -4.53 5.02
C ILE A 52 9.62 -4.58 4.65
N VAL A 53 8.90 -5.56 5.18
CA VAL A 53 7.45 -5.71 4.98
C VAL A 53 6.76 -5.48 6.30
N VAL A 54 5.93 -4.45 6.37
CA VAL A 54 5.15 -4.12 7.55
C VAL A 54 3.67 -4.24 7.21
N SER A 55 3.00 -5.16 7.89
CA SER A 55 1.56 -5.38 7.75
C SER A 55 0.85 -4.85 8.99
N GLY A 56 -0.22 -4.09 8.82
CA GLY A 56 -1.05 -3.57 9.92
C GLY A 56 -1.67 -4.63 10.83
N LYS A 57 -1.42 -5.91 10.55
CA LYS A 57 -1.83 -7.06 11.38
C LYS A 57 -0.72 -7.66 12.23
N ASP A 58 0.51 -7.24 12.06
CA ASP A 58 1.55 -7.63 12.99
C ASP A 58 1.32 -6.89 14.31
N LYS A 59 0.75 -7.63 15.27
CA LYS A 59 0.43 -7.13 16.62
C LYS A 59 1.65 -6.54 17.37
N ASN A 60 2.84 -6.70 16.82
CA ASN A 60 4.08 -6.20 17.37
C ASN A 60 4.55 -4.88 16.73
N VAL A 61 3.87 -4.41 15.68
CA VAL A 61 4.15 -3.12 15.05
C VAL A 61 2.82 -2.40 14.95
N ASP A 62 2.55 -1.55 15.93
CA ASP A 62 1.48 -0.56 15.84
C ASP A 62 1.94 0.46 14.80
N LEU A 63 1.54 0.22 13.54
CA LEU A 63 1.79 1.14 12.46
C LEU A 63 0.84 2.32 12.64
N ASP A 64 1.32 3.28 13.41
CA ASP A 64 0.86 4.63 13.20
C ASP A 64 1.40 5.09 11.84
N ALA A 65 0.54 4.94 10.81
CA ALA A 65 0.91 5.32 9.44
C ALA A 65 1.22 6.81 9.31
N GLU A 66 0.88 7.60 10.33
CA GLU A 66 1.22 9.01 10.43
C GLU A 66 2.64 9.22 11.01
N TRP A 67 3.30 8.18 11.52
CA TRP A 67 4.66 8.25 12.05
C TRP A 67 5.42 6.93 11.81
N LEU A 68 6.23 6.92 10.76
CA LEU A 68 7.02 5.75 10.41
C LEU A 68 8.33 5.70 11.22
N PRO A 69 8.69 4.55 11.80
CA PRO A 69 9.90 4.41 12.62
C PRO A 69 11.20 4.32 11.79
N PHE A 70 11.27 5.11 10.73
CA PHE A 70 12.44 5.17 9.84
C PHE A 70 13.00 6.59 9.82
N GLY A 71 14.31 6.69 9.63
CA GLY A 71 14.99 7.97 9.51
C GLY A 71 14.62 8.73 8.23
N PHE A 72 14.99 10.01 8.17
CA PHE A 72 14.91 10.80 6.94
C PHE A 72 15.78 10.16 5.85
N ASP A 73 15.32 10.19 4.60
CA ASP A 73 16.08 9.75 3.44
C ASP A 73 16.74 8.37 3.62
N SER A 74 15.99 7.39 4.17
CA SER A 74 16.52 6.08 4.52
C SER A 74 16.03 4.95 3.61
N ILE A 75 14.97 5.16 2.84
CA ILE A 75 14.31 4.14 2.02
C ILE A 75 14.40 4.52 0.54
N ASP A 76 14.89 3.63 -0.31
CA ASP A 76 15.02 3.87 -1.75
C ASP A 76 13.71 3.61 -2.50
N LEU A 77 12.92 2.63 -2.05
CA LEU A 77 11.62 2.29 -2.61
C LEU A 77 10.59 2.08 -1.50
N THR A 78 9.53 2.84 -1.54
CA THR A 78 8.38 2.64 -0.65
C THR A 78 7.17 2.20 -1.45
N LEU A 79 6.61 1.03 -1.11
CA LEU A 79 5.36 0.50 -1.65
C LEU A 79 4.27 0.60 -0.58
N CYS A 80 3.25 1.40 -0.83
CA CYS A 80 2.13 1.62 0.07
C CYS A 80 0.86 0.98 -0.51
N LEU A 81 0.31 -0.01 0.21
CA LEU A 81 -0.80 -0.84 -0.26
C LEU A 81 -2.04 -0.60 0.59
N HIS A 82 -3.06 0.04 0.01
CA HIS A 82 -4.39 0.22 0.61
C HIS A 82 -4.40 0.88 2.00
N LEU A 83 -3.41 1.72 2.31
CA LEU A 83 -3.38 2.46 3.57
C LEU A 83 -4.12 3.79 3.51
N PHE A 84 -4.15 4.43 2.35
CA PHE A 84 -4.79 5.73 2.19
C PHE A 84 -6.29 5.69 2.43
N GLU A 85 -6.93 4.57 2.17
CA GLU A 85 -8.36 4.36 2.42
C GLU A 85 -8.71 4.31 3.90
N LYS A 86 -7.71 4.10 4.75
CA LYS A 86 -7.87 4.01 6.21
C LYS A 86 -7.12 5.12 6.96
N ALA A 87 -6.33 5.91 6.27
CA ALA A 87 -5.58 6.98 6.88
C ALA A 87 -6.52 8.04 7.46
N GLY A 88 -6.36 8.37 8.72
CA GLY A 88 -7.07 9.47 9.37
C GLY A 88 -6.72 10.81 8.73
N ASP A 89 -5.44 10.99 8.38
CA ASP A 89 -4.93 12.14 7.64
C ASP A 89 -4.04 11.69 6.48
N PRO A 90 -4.59 11.58 5.26
CA PRO A 90 -3.84 11.15 4.07
C PRO A 90 -2.65 12.06 3.75
N LYS A 91 -2.74 13.35 4.08
CA LYS A 91 -1.65 14.28 3.85
C LYS A 91 -0.46 13.97 4.76
N LYS A 92 -0.70 13.72 6.04
CA LYS A 92 0.36 13.30 6.96
C LYS A 92 1.01 12.00 6.53
N LEU A 93 0.23 11.01 6.09
CA LEU A 93 0.78 9.77 5.54
C LEU A 93 1.70 10.06 4.35
N MET A 94 1.27 10.92 3.42
CA MET A 94 2.10 11.29 2.27
C MET A 94 3.37 12.02 2.71
N ASP A 95 3.29 12.96 3.64
CA ASP A 95 4.44 13.69 4.17
C ASP A 95 5.45 12.72 4.82
N GLU A 96 4.98 11.70 5.55
CA GLU A 96 5.83 10.65 6.12
C GLU A 96 6.48 9.77 5.05
N LEU A 97 5.74 9.36 4.01
CA LEU A 97 6.33 8.62 2.90
C LEU A 97 7.43 9.41 2.20
N PHE A 98 7.23 10.72 2.01
CA PHE A 98 8.26 11.59 1.46
C PHE A 98 9.45 11.75 2.41
N ARG A 99 9.20 11.89 3.71
CA ARG A 99 10.25 12.06 4.72
C ARG A 99 11.22 10.88 4.75
N VAL A 100 10.70 9.65 4.67
CA VAL A 100 11.53 8.43 4.76
C VAL A 100 12.17 8.05 3.43
N THR A 101 11.61 8.49 2.30
CA THR A 101 12.11 8.12 0.98
C THR A 101 13.25 9.05 0.56
N VAL A 102 14.35 8.48 0.10
CA VAL A 102 15.52 9.25 -0.36
C VAL A 102 15.18 10.15 -1.54
N SER A 103 15.92 11.24 -1.69
CA SER A 103 15.81 12.08 -2.88
C SER A 103 16.13 11.26 -4.14
N GLY A 104 15.22 11.28 -5.12
CA GLY A 104 15.31 10.41 -6.30
C GLY A 104 14.88 8.96 -6.10
N GLY A 105 14.37 8.62 -4.92
CA GLY A 105 13.75 7.32 -4.64
C GLY A 105 12.36 7.20 -5.25
N TYR A 106 11.70 6.08 -4.95
CA TYR A 106 10.42 5.73 -5.56
C TYR A 106 9.35 5.51 -4.50
N ILE A 107 8.18 6.10 -4.72
CA ILE A 107 6.97 5.82 -3.94
C ILE A 107 5.94 5.24 -4.90
N ILE A 108 5.48 4.02 -4.62
CA ILE A 108 4.41 3.35 -5.36
C ILE A 108 3.20 3.25 -4.45
N LEU A 109 2.09 3.82 -4.89
CA LEU A 109 0.82 3.80 -4.17
C LEU A 109 -0.16 2.86 -4.87
N CYS A 110 -0.70 1.91 -4.13
CA CYS A 110 -1.80 1.07 -4.57
C CYS A 110 -3.02 1.35 -3.72
N GLY A 111 -4.13 1.64 -4.36
CA GLY A 111 -5.39 1.93 -3.69
C GLY A 111 -6.58 1.65 -4.60
N PHE A 112 -7.78 1.71 -4.03
CA PHE A 112 -8.99 1.51 -4.79
C PHE A 112 -9.36 2.80 -5.54
N ASN A 113 -9.61 2.65 -6.86
CA ASN A 113 -10.16 3.76 -7.64
C ASN A 113 -11.65 3.92 -7.32
N PRO A 114 -12.07 5.07 -6.74
CA PRO A 114 -13.47 5.28 -6.36
C PRO A 114 -14.44 5.20 -7.55
N ILE A 115 -14.00 5.58 -8.74
CA ILE A 115 -14.83 5.58 -9.94
C ILE A 115 -15.10 4.17 -10.43
N SER A 116 -14.08 3.32 -10.50
CA SER A 116 -14.19 1.92 -10.90
C SER A 116 -14.99 1.10 -9.88
N PHE A 117 -14.81 1.41 -8.59
CA PHE A 117 -15.51 0.73 -7.51
C PHE A 117 -16.98 1.13 -7.38
N ALA A 118 -17.37 2.37 -7.75
CA ALA A 118 -18.76 2.78 -7.77
C ALA A 118 -19.60 1.95 -8.75
N GLY A 119 -19.00 1.55 -9.89
CA GLY A 119 -19.62 0.61 -10.84
C GLY A 119 -19.82 -0.79 -10.26
N LEU A 120 -18.81 -1.31 -9.58
CA LEU A 120 -18.85 -2.65 -8.97
C LEU A 120 -19.80 -2.70 -7.76
N ARG A 121 -19.89 -1.63 -6.95
CA ARG A 121 -20.82 -1.53 -5.82
C ARG A 121 -22.28 -1.63 -6.22
N LYS A 122 -22.64 -1.17 -7.43
CA LYS A 122 -24.01 -1.29 -7.95
C LYS A 122 -24.38 -2.74 -8.32
N THR A 123 -23.40 -3.58 -8.60
CA THR A 123 -23.60 -4.95 -9.08
C THR A 123 -23.61 -5.98 -7.96
N VAL A 124 -22.99 -5.65 -6.82
CA VAL A 124 -22.81 -6.59 -5.70
C VAL A 124 -23.30 -5.92 -4.41
N LYS A 125 -24.34 -6.48 -3.80
CA LYS A 125 -24.81 -6.07 -2.47
C LYS A 125 -23.80 -6.54 -1.43
N PHE A 126 -22.87 -5.68 -1.02
CA PHE A 126 -21.97 -5.94 0.10
C PHE A 126 -22.32 -5.01 1.26
N ASP A 127 -22.48 -5.64 2.42
CA ASP A 127 -22.66 -4.97 3.69
C ASP A 127 -21.34 -4.41 4.20
N ASN A 128 -21.41 -3.44 5.08
CA ASN A 128 -20.45 -2.64 5.85
C ASN A 128 -19.04 -3.19 6.16
N PHE A 129 -18.43 -3.99 5.28
CA PHE A 129 -17.06 -4.50 5.43
C PHE A 129 -16.07 -3.78 4.51
N PHE A 130 -14.80 -3.70 4.96
CA PHE A 130 -13.71 -3.26 4.09
C PHE A 130 -13.69 -4.10 2.79
N PRO A 131 -13.48 -3.49 1.62
CA PRO A 131 -13.15 -2.07 1.39
C PRO A 131 -14.36 -1.12 1.29
N TRP A 132 -15.59 -1.63 1.41
CA TRP A 132 -16.82 -0.90 1.10
C TRP A 132 -17.18 0.19 2.11
N ASN A 133 -16.68 0.07 3.33
CA ASN A 133 -16.85 1.06 4.40
C ASN A 133 -15.70 2.08 4.48
N SER A 134 -14.78 2.05 3.52
CA SER A 134 -13.62 2.95 3.50
C SER A 134 -13.89 4.19 2.65
N ASP A 135 -13.30 5.31 3.03
CA ASP A 135 -13.33 6.53 2.25
C ASP A 135 -12.34 6.42 1.10
N PHE A 136 -12.86 6.30 -0.13
CA PHE A 136 -12.02 6.26 -1.31
C PHE A 136 -11.49 7.64 -1.65
N LEU A 137 -10.18 7.77 -1.68
CA LEU A 137 -9.51 9.00 -2.04
C LEU A 137 -9.33 9.10 -3.56
N SER A 138 -9.72 10.23 -4.11
CA SER A 138 -9.32 10.60 -5.47
C SER A 138 -7.87 11.09 -5.45
N ILE A 139 -7.09 10.76 -6.49
CA ILE A 139 -5.72 11.24 -6.68
C ILE A 139 -5.64 12.78 -6.58
N SER A 140 -6.71 13.48 -6.95
CA SER A 140 -6.80 14.94 -6.82
C SER A 140 -6.87 15.47 -5.38
N LYS A 141 -7.01 14.59 -4.37
CA LYS A 141 -7.05 14.95 -2.94
C LYS A 141 -5.77 14.60 -2.19
N ILE A 142 -4.86 13.90 -2.84
CA ILE A 142 -3.51 13.62 -2.35
C ILE A 142 -2.57 14.71 -2.87
#